data_caac7ca3bbdae5cebb230213c9a5c1f3
#
_entry.id   caac7ca3bbdae5cebb230213c9a5c1f3
#
_cell.length_a   1.000
_cell.length_b   1.000
_cell.length_c   1.000
_cell.angle_alpha   90.00
_cell.angle_beta   90.00
_cell.angle_gamma   90.00
#
_symmetry.space_group_name_H-M   'P 1'
#
loop_
_entity.id
_entity.type
_entity.pdbx_description
1 polymer ?
#
loop_
_entity_poly.entity_id
_entity_poly.type
_entity_poly.pdbx_seq_one_letter_code
_entity_poly.pdbx_strand_id
1 'polypeptide(L)'
;MNKLKGWLALVILAVSWCALYWITGSRTPWNQFNTGSNEQGVSAYLGDIPVINYDRMGFTKAVVRYIKAENGWLVGTERGELFLFNNEGRALWKRSLGIGKLISVCISNDTKTAYIGEASPEGSLFAINVKTGDVIWQHKASDFVGTEASLRSHPSIVHIAVDKEDNVFANCYRFKMTKDGTRSYSAKMLAIEKSGKLLWEYPANETIDCWINWCDVNDNNGKVVISTSAYDYRPDMKYRDTLYFLDKKTGEKVNSIWVPPVPPFENTVVRSSPNYSEDGRFLAASCSDGRGILFDSVGNLLWTRFVSVPANVDNTWINASGRDGFVTDYGVTFTTINTFNRENWQLPTPLEHPSNNSIFLFGLDGEFKYQFKAEGTMEELAFADNLVACAVGRNVRTHNYAAHGMLLVDLKDGKEKLFHHTEGPCQAIDISADGSKVAAVEAPVLTPQGKILGAYRLHIWETGLGGKGND
;
A
#
# COMPACT_ATOMS: atom_id res chain seq x y z
N MET A 1 42.09 10.08 -39.97
CA MET A 1 41.05 9.10 -40.38
C MET A 1 40.36 8.36 -39.22
N ASN A 2 41.02 8.04 -38.12
CA ASN A 2 40.37 7.25 -37.04
C ASN A 2 39.38 8.05 -36.15
N LYS A 3 39.53 9.35 -35.99
CA LYS A 3 38.58 10.17 -35.18
C LYS A 3 37.22 10.36 -35.87
N LEU A 4 37.18 10.40 -37.20
CA LEU A 4 35.95 10.56 -37.98
C LEU A 4 35.07 9.29 -37.91
N LYS A 5 35.70 8.11 -37.86
CA LYS A 5 34.99 6.81 -37.73
C LYS A 5 34.37 6.65 -36.36
N GLY A 6 34.99 7.15 -35.29
CA GLY A 6 34.43 7.13 -33.94
C GLY A 6 33.18 8.02 -33.78
N TRP A 7 33.21 9.21 -34.41
CA TRP A 7 32.05 10.10 -34.39
C TRP A 7 30.88 9.56 -35.22
N LEU A 8 31.15 8.90 -36.34
CA LEU A 8 30.10 8.29 -37.16
C LEU A 8 29.44 7.12 -36.43
N ALA A 9 30.19 6.31 -35.68
CA ALA A 9 29.65 5.22 -34.86
C ALA A 9 28.78 5.74 -33.69
N LEU A 10 29.18 6.83 -33.03
CA LEU A 10 28.42 7.49 -31.98
C LEU A 10 27.10 8.09 -32.50
N VAL A 11 27.12 8.73 -33.68
CA VAL A 11 25.92 9.25 -34.31
C VAL A 11 24.97 8.14 -34.75
N ILE A 12 25.49 7.06 -35.30
CA ILE A 12 24.67 5.90 -35.69
C ILE A 12 24.06 5.23 -34.44
N LEU A 13 24.81 5.09 -33.33
CA LEU A 13 24.28 4.57 -32.06
C LEU A 13 23.20 5.51 -31.47
N ALA A 14 23.41 6.83 -31.50
CA ALA A 14 22.43 7.79 -31.01
C ALA A 14 21.16 7.81 -31.88
N VAL A 15 21.29 7.74 -33.20
CA VAL A 15 20.14 7.67 -34.12
C VAL A 15 19.42 6.33 -33.99
N SER A 16 20.14 5.22 -33.81
CA SER A 16 19.55 3.90 -33.56
C SER A 16 18.84 3.86 -32.20
N TRP A 17 19.40 4.51 -31.18
CA TRP A 17 18.77 4.66 -29.85
C TRP A 17 17.52 5.54 -29.90
N CYS A 18 17.57 6.65 -30.62
CA CYS A 18 16.40 7.49 -30.86
C CYS A 18 15.34 6.75 -31.70
N ALA A 19 15.73 5.96 -32.69
CA ALA A 19 14.80 5.15 -33.46
C ALA A 19 14.20 3.99 -32.65
N LEU A 20 15.01 3.31 -31.81
CA LEU A 20 14.51 2.31 -30.85
C LEU A 20 13.60 2.98 -29.80
N TYR A 21 13.96 4.13 -29.28
CA TYR A 21 13.11 4.90 -28.35
C TYR A 21 11.81 5.37 -29.03
N TRP A 22 11.85 5.69 -30.32
CA TRP A 22 10.67 6.00 -31.14
C TRP A 22 9.82 4.76 -31.51
N ILE A 23 10.43 3.59 -31.62
CA ILE A 23 9.76 2.34 -32.00
C ILE A 23 9.32 1.54 -30.78
N THR A 24 10.08 1.57 -29.68
CA THR A 24 9.80 0.84 -28.42
C THR A 24 9.37 1.77 -27.28
N GLY A 25 9.58 3.09 -27.41
CA GLY A 25 9.01 4.09 -26.54
C GLY A 25 7.50 3.98 -26.64
N SER A 26 6.88 3.52 -25.59
CA SER A 26 5.47 3.29 -25.43
C SER A 26 4.62 4.27 -26.23
N ARG A 27 4.33 3.92 -27.46
CA ARG A 27 3.10 4.37 -28.06
C ARG A 27 1.98 3.50 -27.47
N THR A 28 1.71 3.65 -26.21
CA THR A 28 0.30 3.75 -25.83
C THR A 28 -0.14 5.02 -26.55
N PRO A 29 -0.93 4.94 -27.62
CA PRO A 29 -1.32 6.14 -28.31
C PRO A 29 -2.17 6.93 -27.32
N TRP A 30 -1.62 8.03 -26.80
CA TRP A 30 -2.36 9.02 -25.99
C TRP A 30 -3.66 9.43 -26.67
N ASN A 31 -3.80 9.17 -27.98
CA ASN A 31 -4.96 9.40 -28.81
C ASN A 31 -6.03 8.31 -28.73
N GLN A 32 -5.88 7.26 -27.92
CA GLN A 32 -6.93 6.28 -27.62
C GLN A 32 -7.59 6.50 -26.26
N PHE A 33 -7.16 7.49 -25.48
CA PHE A 33 -8.02 8.03 -24.43
C PHE A 33 -9.17 8.74 -25.10
N ASN A 34 -10.26 8.04 -25.19
CA ASN A 34 -11.50 8.56 -25.75
C ASN A 34 -11.99 9.66 -24.79
N THR A 35 -11.59 10.91 -25.03
CA THR A 35 -12.05 12.11 -24.34
C THR A 35 -13.54 12.39 -24.61
N GLY A 36 -14.31 11.39 -24.89
CA GLY A 36 -15.70 11.49 -25.32
C GLY A 36 -16.66 10.52 -24.67
N SER A 37 -16.30 9.77 -23.63
CA SER A 37 -17.26 8.94 -22.92
C SER A 37 -17.56 9.56 -21.56
N ASN A 38 -18.83 9.88 -21.35
CA ASN A 38 -19.51 10.11 -20.10
C ASN A 38 -18.67 9.76 -18.86
N GLU A 39 -18.02 10.75 -18.25
CA GLU A 39 -17.52 10.67 -16.88
C GLU A 39 -18.73 10.55 -15.95
N GLN A 40 -19.34 9.37 -15.89
CA GLN A 40 -20.41 9.09 -14.94
C GLN A 40 -19.82 8.76 -13.58
N GLY A 41 -18.98 9.66 -13.08
CA GLY A 41 -18.48 9.63 -11.71
C GLY A 41 -19.12 10.75 -10.89
N VAL A 42 -19.32 10.50 -9.61
CA VAL A 42 -19.68 11.52 -8.64
C VAL A 42 -18.50 11.84 -7.76
N SER A 43 -18.40 13.06 -7.23
CA SER A 43 -17.36 13.44 -6.31
C SER A 43 -17.89 14.18 -5.10
N ALA A 44 -17.26 13.94 -3.94
CA ALA A 44 -17.58 14.64 -2.68
C ALA A 44 -16.33 15.29 -2.10
N TYR A 45 -16.42 16.56 -1.77
CA TYR A 45 -15.32 17.30 -1.13
C TYR A 45 -15.17 16.89 0.35
N LEU A 46 -13.95 16.57 0.76
CA LEU A 46 -13.63 16.07 2.11
C LEU A 46 -13.08 17.16 3.04
N GLY A 47 -12.85 18.37 2.55
CA GLY A 47 -12.34 19.50 3.30
C GLY A 47 -10.93 19.92 2.91
N ASP A 48 -10.44 21.02 3.48
CA ASP A 48 -9.09 21.52 3.25
C ASP A 48 -8.06 20.76 4.08
N ILE A 49 -6.94 20.42 3.44
CA ILE A 49 -5.80 19.79 4.07
C ILE A 49 -4.49 20.47 3.61
N PRO A 50 -3.39 20.33 4.36
CA PRO A 50 -2.10 20.82 3.90
C PRO A 50 -1.71 20.19 2.55
N VAL A 51 -1.29 21.03 1.61
CA VAL A 51 -0.82 20.59 0.29
C VAL A 51 0.62 20.12 0.41
N ILE A 52 0.93 18.95 -0.10
CA ILE A 52 2.30 18.40 -0.12
C ILE A 52 3.01 18.76 -1.43
N ASN A 53 4.32 18.98 -1.36
CA ASN A 53 5.12 19.20 -2.57
C ASN A 53 5.19 17.91 -3.40
N TYR A 54 5.03 18.03 -4.70
CA TYR A 54 5.05 16.92 -5.64
C TYR A 54 6.34 16.09 -5.55
N ASP A 55 7.50 16.76 -5.46
CA ASP A 55 8.82 16.13 -5.49
C ASP A 55 9.32 15.63 -4.12
N ARG A 56 8.59 15.91 -3.06
CA ARG A 56 8.98 15.48 -1.72
C ARG A 56 8.36 14.14 -1.35
N MET A 57 9.13 13.35 -0.61
CA MET A 57 8.55 12.19 0.07
C MET A 57 7.48 12.65 1.07
N GLY A 58 6.35 11.99 1.06
CA GLY A 58 5.22 12.27 1.91
C GLY A 58 3.92 11.88 1.22
N PHE A 59 2.93 11.50 2.00
CA PHE A 59 1.63 11.06 1.52
C PHE A 59 0.54 11.74 2.35
N THR A 60 -0.49 12.21 1.67
CA THR A 60 -1.76 12.50 2.32
C THR A 60 -2.37 11.18 2.75
N LYS A 61 -2.85 11.11 3.98
CA LYS A 61 -3.52 9.91 4.46
C LYS A 61 -5.01 9.97 4.18
N ALA A 62 -5.53 8.86 3.73
CA ALA A 62 -6.94 8.59 3.60
C ALA A 62 -7.14 7.08 3.69
N VAL A 63 -8.33 6.67 4.03
CA VAL A 63 -8.78 5.28 3.90
C VAL A 63 -10.16 5.28 3.26
N VAL A 64 -10.43 4.29 2.44
CA VAL A 64 -11.76 4.07 1.84
C VAL A 64 -12.07 2.59 1.87
N ARG A 65 -13.32 2.23 2.22
CA ARG A 65 -13.80 0.84 2.16
C ARG A 65 -15.25 0.81 1.74
N TYR A 66 -15.55 -0.11 0.83
CA TYR A 66 -16.92 -0.41 0.45
C TYR A 66 -17.65 -1.16 1.56
N ILE A 67 -18.83 -0.72 1.91
CA ILE A 67 -19.69 -1.31 2.92
C ILE A 67 -20.89 -1.95 2.25
N LYS A 68 -20.82 -3.26 2.05
CA LYS A 68 -21.87 -4.02 1.34
C LYS A 68 -23.26 -3.87 2.00
N ALA A 69 -23.32 -3.89 3.36
CA ALA A 69 -24.59 -3.78 4.07
C ALA A 69 -25.28 -2.43 3.87
N GLU A 70 -24.52 -1.35 3.68
CA GLU A 70 -25.05 0.01 3.49
C GLU A 70 -25.02 0.43 2.02
N ASN A 71 -24.50 -0.41 1.12
CA ASN A 71 -24.26 -0.10 -0.29
C ASN A 71 -23.60 1.28 -0.45
N GLY A 72 -22.50 1.49 0.30
CA GLY A 72 -21.87 2.80 0.42
C GLY A 72 -20.39 2.71 0.77
N TRP A 73 -19.78 3.86 1.01
CA TRP A 73 -18.34 4.02 1.16
C TRP A 73 -17.98 4.65 2.49
N LEU A 74 -17.23 3.93 3.30
CA LEU A 74 -16.64 4.46 4.52
C LEU A 74 -15.33 5.15 4.17
N VAL A 75 -15.18 6.42 4.55
CA VAL A 75 -14.02 7.25 4.21
C VAL A 75 -13.45 7.91 5.44
N GLY A 76 -12.20 7.59 5.76
CA GLY A 76 -11.43 8.25 6.83
C GLY A 76 -10.42 9.23 6.26
N THR A 77 -10.24 10.35 6.95
CA THR A 77 -9.48 11.50 6.45
C THR A 77 -8.21 11.81 7.24
N GLU A 78 -7.34 12.63 6.66
CA GLU A 78 -6.16 13.23 7.28
C GLU A 78 -6.48 14.12 8.50
N ARG A 79 -7.77 14.46 8.71
CA ARG A 79 -8.27 15.36 9.76
C ARG A 79 -8.96 14.63 10.91
N GLY A 80 -8.88 13.29 10.96
CA GLY A 80 -9.59 12.50 11.98
C GLY A 80 -11.09 12.42 11.78
N GLU A 81 -11.59 12.78 10.60
CA GLU A 81 -13.00 12.72 10.26
C GLU A 81 -13.31 11.41 9.54
N LEU A 82 -14.40 10.76 9.95
CA LEU A 82 -14.93 9.55 9.33
C LEU A 82 -16.30 9.86 8.74
N PHE A 83 -16.52 9.43 7.50
CA PHE A 83 -17.76 9.60 6.75
C PHE A 83 -18.29 8.26 6.28
N LEU A 84 -19.60 8.13 6.18
CA LEU A 84 -20.24 7.13 5.33
C LEU A 84 -20.95 7.88 4.19
N PHE A 85 -20.60 7.55 2.96
CA PHE A 85 -21.23 8.08 1.74
C PHE A 85 -22.07 7.00 1.08
N ASN A 86 -23.18 7.40 0.46
CA ASN A 86 -23.86 6.55 -0.50
C ASN A 86 -23.18 6.61 -1.89
N ASN A 87 -23.66 5.83 -2.86
CA ASN A 87 -23.08 5.78 -4.21
C ASN A 87 -23.27 7.08 -5.02
N GLU A 88 -24.18 7.95 -4.62
CA GLU A 88 -24.37 9.28 -5.21
C GLU A 88 -23.46 10.36 -4.59
N GLY A 89 -22.47 9.95 -3.77
CA GLY A 89 -21.52 10.87 -3.13
C GLY A 89 -22.14 11.72 -2.02
N ARG A 90 -23.34 11.38 -1.53
CA ARG A 90 -23.99 12.07 -0.42
C ARG A 90 -23.57 11.44 0.89
N ALA A 91 -23.05 12.26 1.84
CA ALA A 91 -22.76 11.79 3.18
C ALA A 91 -24.05 11.42 3.94
N LEU A 92 -24.12 10.16 4.37
CA LEU A 92 -25.19 9.65 5.24
C LEU A 92 -24.95 10.09 6.68
N TRP A 93 -23.71 10.07 7.12
CA TRP A 93 -23.26 10.63 8.38
C TRP A 93 -21.78 11.04 8.33
N LYS A 94 -21.38 11.87 9.29
CA LYS A 94 -20.01 12.31 9.56
C LYS A 94 -19.74 12.24 11.05
N ARG A 95 -18.53 11.78 11.43
CA ARG A 95 -18.02 11.80 12.81
C ARG A 95 -16.60 12.36 12.84
N SER A 96 -16.29 13.12 13.86
CA SER A 96 -14.91 13.45 14.22
C SER A 96 -14.47 12.47 15.29
N LEU A 97 -13.54 11.56 14.96
CA LEU A 97 -13.06 10.52 15.87
C LEU A 97 -11.91 11.03 16.74
N GLY A 98 -11.03 11.86 16.17
CA GLY A 98 -9.84 12.35 16.83
C GLY A 98 -9.30 13.61 16.16
N ILE A 99 -8.06 13.93 16.48
CA ILE A 99 -7.35 15.10 15.95
C ILE A 99 -6.24 14.70 14.94
N GLY A 100 -6.01 13.41 14.81
CA GLY A 100 -4.97 12.83 13.97
C GLY A 100 -5.49 12.27 12.66
N LYS A 101 -4.59 11.65 11.94
CA LYS A 101 -4.88 11.05 10.62
C LYS A 101 -5.48 9.67 10.80
N LEU A 102 -6.56 9.37 10.10
CA LEU A 102 -7.08 8.02 9.99
C LEU A 102 -6.27 7.30 8.91
N ILE A 103 -5.54 6.23 9.27
CA ILE A 103 -4.50 5.65 8.44
C ILE A 103 -4.66 4.17 8.14
N SER A 104 -5.56 3.50 8.85
CA SER A 104 -5.90 2.10 8.59
C SER A 104 -7.38 1.84 8.86
N VAL A 105 -7.93 0.87 8.15
CA VAL A 105 -9.33 0.46 8.27
C VAL A 105 -9.47 -1.02 7.95
N CYS A 106 -10.29 -1.70 8.75
CA CYS A 106 -10.75 -3.06 8.47
C CYS A 106 -12.23 -3.15 8.81
N ILE A 107 -12.96 -3.97 8.09
CA ILE A 107 -14.42 -4.15 8.30
C ILE A 107 -14.66 -5.55 8.88
N SER A 108 -15.56 -5.66 9.86
CA SER A 108 -16.00 -6.94 10.39
C SER A 108 -16.66 -7.81 9.31
N ASN A 109 -16.63 -9.13 9.47
CA ASN A 109 -17.21 -10.06 8.50
C ASN A 109 -18.73 -9.85 8.30
N ASP A 110 -19.43 -9.42 9.35
CA ASP A 110 -20.86 -9.09 9.28
C ASP A 110 -21.14 -7.68 8.71
N THR A 111 -20.10 -6.95 8.35
CA THR A 111 -20.11 -5.57 7.81
C THR A 111 -20.78 -4.51 8.70
N LYS A 112 -20.98 -4.80 9.99
CA LYS A 112 -21.65 -3.88 10.93
C LYS A 112 -20.68 -3.05 11.76
N THR A 113 -19.42 -3.48 11.89
CA THR A 113 -18.38 -2.80 12.65
C THR A 113 -17.21 -2.45 11.73
N ALA A 114 -16.73 -1.23 11.83
CA ALA A 114 -15.48 -0.79 11.22
C ALA A 114 -14.43 -0.58 12.31
N TYR A 115 -13.24 -1.11 12.10
CA TYR A 115 -12.08 -0.90 12.95
C TYR A 115 -11.17 0.12 12.29
N ILE A 116 -10.91 1.23 12.98
CA ILE A 116 -10.21 2.41 12.41
C ILE A 116 -8.97 2.71 13.24
N GLY A 117 -7.82 2.81 12.57
CA GLY A 117 -6.56 3.19 13.19
C GLY A 117 -6.20 4.65 12.93
N GLU A 118 -5.79 5.34 13.98
CA GLU A 118 -5.38 6.73 13.98
C GLU A 118 -3.89 6.88 14.26
N ALA A 119 -3.28 7.91 13.66
CA ALA A 119 -1.97 8.45 14.02
C ALA A 119 -2.14 9.82 14.65
N SER A 120 -2.01 9.93 15.97
CA SER A 120 -2.17 11.13 16.76
C SER A 120 -1.29 11.10 18.01
N PRO A 121 -1.22 12.15 18.84
CA PRO A 121 -0.42 12.12 20.08
C PRO A 121 -0.72 10.97 21.03
N GLU A 122 -1.92 10.43 21.02
CA GLU A 122 -2.29 9.21 21.76
C GLU A 122 -2.34 7.99 20.82
N GLY A 123 -2.69 8.19 19.55
CA GLY A 123 -2.99 7.12 18.58
C GLY A 123 -4.17 6.27 19.05
N SER A 124 -5.12 6.01 18.19
CA SER A 124 -6.30 5.27 18.64
C SER A 124 -6.65 4.14 17.68
N LEU A 125 -7.15 3.05 18.24
CA LEU A 125 -7.91 2.03 17.54
C LEU A 125 -9.36 2.16 18.00
N PHE A 126 -10.23 2.47 17.05
CA PHE A 126 -11.67 2.60 17.28
C PHE A 126 -12.41 1.40 16.69
N ALA A 127 -13.44 0.91 17.39
CA ALA A 127 -14.51 0.13 16.77
C ALA A 127 -15.74 1.03 16.61
N ILE A 128 -16.25 1.09 15.40
CA ILE A 128 -17.32 2.01 15.01
C ILE A 128 -18.51 1.21 14.51
N ASN A 129 -19.70 1.54 14.97
CA ASN A 129 -20.94 1.05 14.35
C ASN A 129 -21.09 1.68 12.96
N VAL A 130 -21.03 0.88 11.91
CA VAL A 130 -21.06 1.37 10.52
C VAL A 130 -22.33 2.16 10.21
N LYS A 131 -23.48 1.69 10.71
CA LYS A 131 -24.77 2.31 10.41
C LYS A 131 -24.95 3.68 11.05
N THR A 132 -24.44 3.89 12.29
CA THR A 132 -24.67 5.12 13.05
C THR A 132 -23.43 6.01 13.15
N GLY A 133 -22.24 5.46 12.92
CA GLY A 133 -20.97 6.15 13.13
C GLY A 133 -20.58 6.28 14.60
N ASP A 134 -21.29 5.62 15.53
CA ASP A 134 -21.00 5.70 16.95
C ASP A 134 -19.81 4.83 17.32
N VAL A 135 -18.97 5.31 18.24
CA VAL A 135 -17.86 4.55 18.81
C VAL A 135 -18.41 3.47 19.74
N ILE A 136 -18.06 2.21 19.47
CA ILE A 136 -18.43 1.05 20.32
C ILE A 136 -17.40 0.92 21.44
N TRP A 137 -16.11 0.94 21.08
CA TRP A 137 -14.98 0.93 22.01
C TRP A 137 -13.74 1.59 21.39
N GLN A 138 -12.76 1.90 22.23
CA GLN A 138 -11.50 2.54 21.85
C GLN A 138 -10.35 2.01 22.70
N HIS A 139 -9.19 1.81 22.06
CA HIS A 139 -7.89 1.60 22.70
C HIS A 139 -6.92 2.70 22.26
N LYS A 140 -6.02 3.14 23.17
CA LYS A 140 -4.97 4.10 22.85
C LYS A 140 -3.67 3.38 22.57
N ALA A 141 -3.05 3.65 21.43
CA ALA A 141 -1.73 3.07 21.10
C ALA A 141 -0.65 3.52 22.10
N SER A 142 -0.76 4.73 22.63
CA SER A 142 0.15 5.27 23.65
C SER A 142 0.22 4.44 24.94
N ASP A 143 -0.83 3.71 25.29
CA ASP A 143 -0.83 2.82 26.46
C ASP A 143 0.11 1.63 26.28
N PHE A 144 0.39 1.24 25.03
CA PHE A 144 1.22 0.10 24.67
C PHE A 144 2.64 0.47 24.26
N VAL A 145 2.81 1.59 23.54
CA VAL A 145 4.10 2.00 22.98
C VAL A 145 4.63 3.32 23.55
N GLY A 146 3.90 3.92 24.49
CA GLY A 146 4.21 5.19 25.13
C GLY A 146 3.87 6.40 24.26
N THR A 147 3.97 7.58 24.85
CA THR A 147 3.71 8.87 24.21
C THR A 147 4.95 9.39 23.49
N GLU A 148 4.76 10.31 22.54
CA GLU A 148 5.85 10.95 21.81
C GLU A 148 5.66 12.47 21.80
N ALA A 149 6.75 13.19 22.06
CA ALA A 149 6.78 14.65 22.02
C ALA A 149 7.06 15.22 20.61
N SER A 150 7.50 14.37 19.65
CA SER A 150 7.83 14.80 18.30
C SER A 150 6.61 14.79 17.38
N LEU A 151 6.36 15.88 16.66
CA LEU A 151 5.29 16.00 15.67
C LEU A 151 5.43 15.03 14.47
N ARG A 152 6.58 14.37 14.32
CA ARG A 152 6.85 13.44 13.20
C ARG A 152 6.61 11.98 13.54
N SER A 153 6.36 11.66 14.78
CA SER A 153 6.30 10.29 15.27
C SER A 153 5.27 10.14 16.37
N HIS A 154 4.03 10.20 15.97
CA HIS A 154 2.93 9.90 16.89
C HIS A 154 2.76 8.38 17.04
N PRO A 155 2.29 7.91 18.22
CA PRO A 155 1.68 6.59 18.34
C PRO A 155 0.65 6.37 17.24
N SER A 156 0.68 5.22 16.61
CA SER A 156 -0.11 4.97 15.40
C SER A 156 -0.58 3.52 15.34
N ILE A 157 -1.79 3.31 14.86
CA ILE A 157 -2.30 1.98 14.45
C ILE A 157 -2.23 1.91 12.93
N VAL A 158 -1.22 1.22 12.40
CA VAL A 158 -0.88 1.30 10.97
C VAL A 158 -1.51 0.24 10.12
N HIS A 159 -1.86 -0.91 10.70
CA HIS A 159 -2.56 -1.96 10.00
C HIS A 159 -3.47 -2.74 10.96
N ILE A 160 -4.56 -3.27 10.42
CA ILE A 160 -5.59 -3.99 11.15
C ILE A 160 -6.01 -5.18 10.29
N ALA A 161 -6.02 -6.37 10.89
CA ALA A 161 -6.62 -7.57 10.32
C ALA A 161 -7.71 -8.09 11.26
N VAL A 162 -8.67 -8.87 10.75
CA VAL A 162 -9.71 -9.52 11.53
C VAL A 162 -9.79 -10.99 11.19
N ASP A 163 -10.09 -11.82 12.17
CA ASP A 163 -10.37 -13.24 11.95
C ASP A 163 -11.88 -13.51 11.69
N LYS A 164 -12.25 -14.75 11.46
CA LYS A 164 -13.65 -15.15 11.22
C LYS A 164 -14.59 -14.90 12.39
N GLU A 165 -14.06 -14.79 13.60
CA GLU A 165 -14.80 -14.45 14.82
C GLU A 165 -14.89 -12.94 15.05
N ASP A 166 -14.35 -12.12 14.13
CA ASP A 166 -14.21 -10.67 14.27
C ASP A 166 -13.26 -10.23 15.40
N ASN A 167 -12.35 -11.11 15.87
CA ASN A 167 -11.25 -10.64 16.71
C ASN A 167 -10.31 -9.78 15.87
N VAL A 168 -9.83 -8.71 16.48
CA VAL A 168 -9.04 -7.66 15.83
C VAL A 168 -7.58 -7.86 16.14
N PHE A 169 -6.75 -7.88 15.11
CA PHE A 169 -5.30 -7.92 15.20
C PHE A 169 -4.75 -6.60 14.66
N ALA A 170 -4.16 -5.80 15.55
CA ALA A 170 -3.71 -4.45 15.19
C ALA A 170 -2.26 -4.24 15.59
N ASN A 171 -1.46 -3.71 14.67
CA ASN A 171 -0.11 -3.30 14.97
C ASN A 171 -0.06 -1.83 15.39
N CYS A 172 0.52 -1.57 16.54
CA CYS A 172 0.78 -0.22 17.00
C CYS A 172 2.29 0.04 17.08
N TYR A 173 2.69 1.27 16.76
CA TYR A 173 4.08 1.67 16.87
C TYR A 173 4.23 3.17 17.07
N ARG A 174 5.39 3.56 17.54
CA ARG A 174 5.96 4.90 17.44
C ARG A 174 7.47 4.83 17.27
N PHE A 175 8.08 5.94 16.89
CA PHE A 175 9.52 6.12 17.02
C PHE A 175 9.83 7.51 17.58
N LYS A 176 11.00 7.69 18.15
CA LYS A 176 11.60 8.98 18.50
C LYS A 176 12.97 9.11 17.87
N MET A 177 13.28 10.34 17.50
CA MET A 177 14.63 10.65 17.05
C MET A 177 15.55 10.69 18.26
N THR A 178 16.63 9.95 18.18
CA THR A 178 17.71 9.95 19.18
C THR A 178 18.62 11.17 18.97
N LYS A 179 19.53 11.44 19.89
CA LYS A 179 20.45 12.60 19.81
C LYS A 179 21.40 12.52 18.60
N ASP A 180 21.73 11.34 18.16
CA ASP A 180 22.57 11.05 16.99
C ASP A 180 21.81 11.06 15.66
N GLY A 181 20.50 11.35 15.70
CA GLY A 181 19.64 11.43 14.50
C GLY A 181 19.09 10.09 14.02
N THR A 182 19.32 8.99 14.72
CA THR A 182 18.71 7.69 14.41
C THR A 182 17.31 7.56 15.01
N ARG A 183 16.56 6.53 14.62
CA ARG A 183 15.22 6.25 15.16
C ARG A 183 15.29 5.16 16.23
N SER A 184 14.68 5.43 17.38
CA SER A 184 14.38 4.42 18.40
C SER A 184 12.93 4.04 18.31
N TYR A 185 12.63 2.79 17.97
CA TYR A 185 11.29 2.27 17.78
C TYR A 185 10.72 1.65 19.05
N SER A 186 9.40 1.72 19.17
CA SER A 186 8.61 0.93 20.11
C SER A 186 7.37 0.45 19.37
N ALA A 187 7.21 -0.85 19.22
CA ALA A 187 6.04 -1.43 18.55
C ALA A 187 5.50 -2.63 19.31
N LYS A 188 4.20 -2.89 19.15
CA LYS A 188 3.50 -4.07 19.68
C LYS A 188 2.43 -4.53 18.70
N MET A 189 2.18 -5.83 18.72
CA MET A 189 1.01 -6.44 18.11
C MET A 189 -0.03 -6.65 19.19
N LEU A 190 -1.29 -6.30 18.91
CA LEU A 190 -2.42 -6.42 19.82
C LEU A 190 -3.44 -7.38 19.23
N ALA A 191 -4.01 -8.26 20.06
CA ALA A 191 -5.23 -9.00 19.74
C ALA A 191 -6.34 -8.57 20.69
N ILE A 192 -7.48 -8.22 20.12
CA ILE A 192 -8.62 -7.65 20.83
C ILE A 192 -9.87 -8.41 20.38
N GLU A 193 -10.65 -8.87 21.33
CA GLU A 193 -11.96 -9.49 21.06
C GLU A 193 -12.91 -8.45 20.43
N LYS A 194 -13.87 -8.89 19.63
CA LYS A 194 -14.92 -8.03 19.04
C LYS A 194 -15.58 -7.10 20.07
N SER A 195 -15.69 -7.54 21.31
CA SER A 195 -16.24 -6.75 22.44
C SER A 195 -15.36 -5.59 22.89
N GLY A 196 -14.11 -5.52 22.46
CA GLY A 196 -13.11 -4.56 22.90
C GLY A 196 -12.20 -5.07 24.02
N LYS A 197 -12.34 -6.32 24.47
CA LYS A 197 -11.48 -6.90 25.49
C LYS A 197 -10.10 -7.23 24.87
N LEU A 198 -9.02 -6.73 25.45
CA LEU A 198 -7.66 -7.14 25.10
C LEU A 198 -7.47 -8.64 25.44
N LEU A 199 -7.10 -9.42 24.43
CA LEU A 199 -6.80 -10.85 24.58
C LEU A 199 -5.34 -11.07 24.93
N TRP A 200 -4.45 -10.47 24.13
CA TRP A 200 -3.01 -10.53 24.36
C TRP A 200 -2.30 -9.37 23.62
N GLU A 201 -1.04 -9.16 24.00
CA GLU A 201 -0.10 -8.29 23.31
C GLU A 201 1.21 -9.03 23.06
N TYR A 202 1.88 -8.71 21.96
CA TYR A 202 3.18 -9.29 21.64
C TYR A 202 4.20 -8.19 21.30
N PRO A 203 5.40 -8.22 21.89
CA PRO A 203 5.80 -9.04 23.06
C PRO A 203 5.07 -8.61 24.33
N ALA A 204 4.87 -9.54 25.28
CA ALA A 204 4.09 -9.26 26.50
C ALA A 204 4.79 -8.25 27.43
N ASN A 205 6.12 -8.39 27.65
CA ASN A 205 6.87 -7.64 28.67
C ASN A 205 7.88 -6.63 28.13
N GLU A 206 7.96 -6.45 26.82
CA GLU A 206 8.86 -5.52 26.15
C GLU A 206 8.18 -4.89 24.94
N THR A 207 8.87 -4.01 24.22
CA THR A 207 8.43 -3.54 22.90
C THR A 207 9.39 -4.04 21.82
N ILE A 208 8.89 -4.20 20.61
CA ILE A 208 9.70 -4.47 19.43
C ILE A 208 10.52 -3.22 19.10
N ASP A 209 11.83 -3.39 18.96
CA ASP A 209 12.79 -2.32 18.63
C ASP A 209 12.86 -1.99 17.13
N CYS A 210 11.89 -2.46 16.37
CA CYS A 210 11.68 -2.23 14.95
C CYS A 210 10.26 -1.76 14.70
N TRP A 211 9.99 -1.39 13.46
CA TRP A 211 8.64 -1.14 12.99
C TRP A 211 7.94 -2.47 12.67
N ILE A 212 6.69 -2.64 13.08
CA ILE A 212 5.81 -3.69 12.53
C ILE A 212 5.13 -3.08 11.31
N ASN A 213 5.51 -3.55 10.11
CA ASN A 213 4.98 -2.98 8.87
C ASN A 213 3.58 -3.48 8.55
N TRP A 214 3.30 -4.75 8.86
CA TRP A 214 2.10 -5.44 8.44
C TRP A 214 1.75 -6.59 9.38
N CYS A 215 0.51 -7.02 9.35
CA CYS A 215 0.05 -8.26 9.97
C CYS A 215 -1.05 -8.89 9.12
N ASP A 216 -1.17 -10.20 9.19
CA ASP A 216 -2.28 -10.93 8.61
C ASP A 216 -2.62 -12.16 9.46
N VAL A 217 -3.84 -12.68 9.32
CA VAL A 217 -4.36 -13.77 10.13
C VAL A 217 -4.81 -14.94 9.27
N ASN A 218 -4.44 -16.15 9.69
CA ASN A 218 -4.87 -17.39 9.06
C ASN A 218 -5.70 -18.21 10.04
N ASP A 219 -6.99 -18.26 9.80
CA ASP A 219 -7.93 -19.02 10.61
C ASP A 219 -7.74 -20.53 10.50
N ASN A 220 -7.29 -21.02 9.33
CA ASN A 220 -7.18 -22.46 9.09
C ASN A 220 -6.06 -23.11 9.89
N ASN A 221 -4.97 -22.38 10.17
CA ASN A 221 -3.85 -22.88 10.97
C ASN A 221 -3.72 -22.17 12.34
N GLY A 222 -4.61 -21.23 12.66
CA GLY A 222 -4.65 -20.52 13.93
C GLY A 222 -3.44 -19.61 14.18
N LYS A 223 -2.89 -18.98 13.15
CA LYS A 223 -1.69 -18.13 13.25
C LYS A 223 -1.94 -16.70 12.81
N VAL A 224 -1.22 -15.80 13.45
CA VAL A 224 -1.04 -14.41 13.01
C VAL A 224 0.40 -14.27 12.54
N VAL A 225 0.61 -13.68 11.38
CA VAL A 225 1.94 -13.33 10.89
C VAL A 225 2.14 -11.82 10.99
N ILE A 226 3.33 -11.40 11.42
CA ILE A 226 3.75 -10.00 11.39
C ILE A 226 5.10 -9.86 10.69
N SER A 227 5.30 -8.74 10.00
CA SER A 227 6.59 -8.37 9.41
C SER A 227 7.21 -7.21 10.17
N THR A 228 8.51 -7.33 10.48
CA THR A 228 9.27 -6.29 11.16
C THR A 228 10.43 -5.81 10.30
N SER A 229 10.74 -4.51 10.39
CA SER A 229 11.92 -3.93 9.75
C SER A 229 12.30 -2.59 10.39
N ALA A 230 13.46 -2.07 10.03
CA ALA A 230 13.92 -0.75 10.42
C ALA A 230 14.55 -0.03 9.22
N TYR A 231 14.38 1.29 9.14
CA TYR A 231 15.11 2.11 8.17
C TYR A 231 16.56 2.37 8.63
N ASP A 232 16.72 2.61 9.92
CA ASP A 232 18.05 2.85 10.52
C ASP A 232 18.56 1.52 11.05
N TYR A 233 19.44 0.89 10.27
CA TYR A 233 20.05 -0.38 10.64
C TYR A 233 20.99 -0.22 11.83
N ARG A 234 20.80 -1.07 12.83
CA ARG A 234 21.72 -1.25 13.94
C ARG A 234 21.95 -2.74 14.19
N PRO A 235 23.20 -3.17 14.36
CA PRO A 235 23.53 -4.59 14.57
C PRO A 235 22.89 -5.21 15.82
N ASP A 236 22.56 -4.38 16.82
CA ASP A 236 21.98 -4.78 18.10
C ASP A 236 20.45 -4.95 18.07
N MET A 237 19.80 -4.65 16.96
CA MET A 237 18.36 -4.81 16.83
C MET A 237 17.93 -6.28 16.88
N LYS A 238 17.07 -6.59 17.84
CA LYS A 238 16.61 -7.96 18.13
C LYS A 238 15.55 -8.46 17.13
N TYR A 239 14.71 -7.56 16.62
CA TYR A 239 13.52 -7.91 15.84
C TYR A 239 13.62 -7.58 14.36
N ARG A 240 14.80 -7.36 13.84
CA ARG A 240 15.03 -6.85 12.48
C ARG A 240 14.71 -7.87 11.37
N ASP A 241 14.14 -7.37 10.26
CA ASP A 241 13.94 -8.05 8.97
C ASP A 241 13.39 -9.48 9.13
N THR A 242 12.36 -9.63 9.95
CA THR A 242 11.85 -10.95 10.35
C THR A 242 10.34 -11.03 10.17
N LEU A 243 9.87 -12.18 9.70
CA LEU A 243 8.48 -12.59 9.79
C LEU A 243 8.30 -13.40 11.08
N TYR A 244 7.41 -12.98 11.96
CA TYR A 244 7.06 -13.71 13.18
C TYR A 244 5.68 -14.34 13.00
N PHE A 245 5.58 -15.61 13.34
CA PHE A 245 4.34 -16.36 13.39
C PHE A 245 3.93 -16.51 14.85
N LEU A 246 2.78 -15.99 15.20
CA LEU A 246 2.23 -16.01 16.54
C LEU A 246 1.03 -16.96 16.59
N ASP A 247 0.85 -17.65 17.69
CA ASP A 247 -0.41 -18.37 17.96
C ASP A 247 -1.55 -17.36 18.09
N LYS A 248 -2.62 -17.56 17.34
CA LYS A 248 -3.76 -16.63 17.28
C LYS A 248 -4.45 -16.44 18.63
N LYS A 249 -4.49 -17.47 19.47
CA LYS A 249 -5.20 -17.44 20.75
C LYS A 249 -4.37 -16.90 21.89
N THR A 250 -3.06 -17.19 21.90
CA THR A 250 -2.19 -16.87 23.06
C THR A 250 -1.22 -15.72 22.78
N GLY A 251 -0.96 -15.38 21.50
CA GLY A 251 0.06 -14.42 21.11
C GLY A 251 1.49 -14.95 21.25
N GLU A 252 1.68 -16.20 21.63
CA GLU A 252 3.00 -16.81 21.75
C GLU A 252 3.67 -16.98 20.38
N LYS A 253 4.95 -16.68 20.31
CA LYS A 253 5.74 -16.89 19.10
C LYS A 253 5.93 -18.39 18.85
N VAL A 254 5.39 -18.89 17.75
CA VAL A 254 5.52 -20.31 17.34
C VAL A 254 6.64 -20.52 16.31
N ASN A 255 6.93 -19.50 15.49
CA ASN A 255 8.01 -19.55 14.49
C ASN A 255 8.49 -18.15 14.14
N SER A 256 9.66 -18.07 13.51
CA SER A 256 10.15 -16.83 12.91
C SER A 256 11.06 -17.12 11.72
N ILE A 257 11.00 -16.29 10.69
CA ILE A 257 11.80 -16.40 9.48
C ILE A 257 12.55 -15.09 9.29
N TRP A 258 13.87 -15.16 9.35
CA TRP A 258 14.71 -14.04 8.99
C TRP A 258 14.71 -13.89 7.46
N VAL A 259 14.46 -12.67 6.97
CA VAL A 259 14.46 -12.31 5.55
C VAL A 259 15.64 -11.36 5.31
N PRO A 260 16.86 -11.88 5.15
CA PRO A 260 18.04 -11.04 4.97
C PRO A 260 17.93 -10.22 3.69
N PRO A 261 18.45 -8.98 3.66
CA PRO A 261 18.57 -8.23 2.42
C PRO A 261 19.49 -8.94 1.43
N VAL A 262 19.28 -8.72 0.14
CA VAL A 262 20.21 -9.22 -0.89
C VAL A 262 21.29 -8.17 -1.17
N PRO A 263 22.55 -8.58 -1.34
CA PRO A 263 23.61 -7.66 -1.77
C PRO A 263 23.23 -6.90 -3.05
N PRO A 264 23.55 -5.61 -3.19
CA PRO A 264 24.40 -4.84 -2.29
C PRO A 264 23.67 -4.12 -1.14
N PHE A 265 22.42 -4.44 -0.87
CA PHE A 265 21.60 -3.74 0.11
C PHE A 265 21.87 -4.24 1.53
N GLU A 266 21.89 -3.31 2.49
CA GLU A 266 22.10 -3.57 3.91
C GLU A 266 20.79 -3.83 4.68
N ASN A 267 19.65 -3.42 4.11
CA ASN A 267 18.32 -3.61 4.69
C ASN A 267 17.29 -4.01 3.65
N THR A 268 16.24 -4.65 4.10
CA THR A 268 15.02 -4.90 3.34
C THR A 268 13.80 -4.62 4.21
N VAL A 269 12.68 -4.28 3.57
CA VAL A 269 11.41 -4.04 4.23
C VAL A 269 10.37 -4.89 3.54
N VAL A 270 9.67 -5.71 4.29
CA VAL A 270 8.45 -6.39 3.82
C VAL A 270 7.28 -5.46 4.12
N ARG A 271 6.71 -4.81 3.09
CA ARG A 271 5.71 -3.74 3.23
C ARG A 271 4.39 -4.17 2.59
N SER A 272 3.26 -3.80 3.21
CA SER A 272 1.91 -4.20 2.76
C SER A 272 1.80 -5.71 2.47
N SER A 273 2.55 -6.48 3.21
CA SER A 273 2.66 -7.94 3.19
C SER A 273 3.42 -8.38 4.47
N PRO A 274 3.42 -9.62 4.89
CA PRO A 274 2.92 -10.80 4.18
C PRO A 274 1.40 -10.94 4.24
N ASN A 275 0.80 -11.54 3.19
CA ASN A 275 -0.61 -11.83 3.14
C ASN A 275 -0.83 -13.33 2.88
N TYR A 276 -1.73 -13.95 3.64
CA TYR A 276 -2.17 -15.31 3.39
C TYR A 276 -3.11 -15.35 2.17
N SER A 277 -3.11 -16.48 1.46
CA SER A 277 -4.18 -16.79 0.52
C SER A 277 -5.51 -16.94 1.25
N GLU A 278 -6.64 -16.73 0.59
CA GLU A 278 -7.97 -16.86 1.17
C GLU A 278 -8.20 -18.24 1.79
N ASP A 279 -7.71 -19.30 1.14
CA ASP A 279 -7.75 -20.66 1.67
C ASP A 279 -6.71 -20.96 2.76
N GLY A 280 -5.85 -20.00 3.08
CA GLY A 280 -4.81 -20.07 4.11
C GLY A 280 -3.66 -21.03 3.83
N ARG A 281 -3.51 -21.54 2.59
CA ARG A 281 -2.44 -22.50 2.25
C ARG A 281 -1.09 -21.85 1.94
N PHE A 282 -1.10 -20.63 1.47
CA PHE A 282 0.08 -19.90 1.03
C PHE A 282 0.24 -18.57 1.75
N LEU A 283 1.47 -18.07 1.76
CA LEU A 283 1.81 -16.75 2.30
C LEU A 283 2.72 -16.03 1.30
N ALA A 284 2.28 -14.89 0.79
CA ALA A 284 3.06 -14.08 -0.15
C ALA A 284 3.69 -12.88 0.56
N ALA A 285 4.98 -12.64 0.35
CA ALA A 285 5.72 -11.51 0.89
C ALA A 285 6.47 -10.76 -0.19
N SER A 286 6.36 -9.44 -0.22
CA SER A 286 7.07 -8.56 -1.14
C SER A 286 8.13 -7.75 -0.41
N CYS A 287 9.36 -7.75 -0.91
CA CYS A 287 10.51 -7.12 -0.28
C CYS A 287 10.95 -5.85 -1.01
N SER A 288 11.33 -4.85 -0.26
CA SER A 288 11.81 -3.57 -0.82
C SER A 288 13.10 -3.69 -1.65
N ASP A 289 13.83 -4.79 -1.50
CA ASP A 289 15.01 -5.12 -2.30
C ASP A 289 14.66 -5.75 -3.67
N GLY A 290 13.37 -5.83 -4.01
CA GLY A 290 12.88 -6.26 -5.30
C GLY A 290 12.54 -7.75 -5.39
N ARG A 291 12.46 -8.47 -4.26
CA ARG A 291 12.04 -9.87 -4.24
C ARG A 291 10.55 -10.02 -3.94
N GLY A 292 9.91 -10.94 -4.67
CA GLY A 292 8.67 -11.58 -4.29
C GLY A 292 8.96 -12.99 -3.78
N ILE A 293 8.36 -13.37 -2.66
CA ILE A 293 8.60 -14.63 -1.97
C ILE A 293 7.26 -15.30 -1.71
N LEU A 294 7.17 -16.59 -2.01
CA LEU A 294 6.03 -17.43 -1.65
C LEU A 294 6.47 -18.47 -0.62
N PHE A 295 5.71 -18.56 0.44
CA PHE A 295 5.82 -19.59 1.48
C PHE A 295 4.55 -20.45 1.52
N ASP A 296 4.65 -21.64 2.11
CA ASP A 296 3.46 -22.34 2.58
C ASP A 296 2.88 -21.69 3.85
N SER A 297 1.76 -22.21 4.32
CA SER A 297 1.03 -21.65 5.48
C SER A 297 1.79 -21.73 6.81
N VAL A 298 2.85 -22.52 6.90
CA VAL A 298 3.67 -22.68 8.12
C VAL A 298 5.02 -21.96 8.02
N GLY A 299 5.31 -21.36 6.87
CA GLY A 299 6.48 -20.55 6.62
C GLY A 299 7.64 -21.28 5.91
N ASN A 300 7.44 -22.47 5.35
CA ASN A 300 8.45 -23.08 4.49
C ASN A 300 8.53 -22.34 3.16
N LEU A 301 9.74 -21.98 2.74
CA LEU A 301 9.99 -21.31 1.47
C LEU A 301 9.62 -22.24 0.29
N LEU A 302 8.72 -21.78 -0.57
CA LEU A 302 8.40 -22.48 -1.82
C LEU A 302 9.26 -21.96 -2.97
N TRP A 303 9.31 -20.64 -3.15
CA TRP A 303 10.19 -20.00 -4.13
C TRP A 303 10.41 -18.51 -3.83
N THR A 304 11.44 -17.95 -4.47
CA THR A 304 11.75 -16.51 -4.53
C THR A 304 11.93 -16.10 -5.99
N ARG A 305 11.40 -14.94 -6.36
CA ARG A 305 11.57 -14.31 -7.68
C ARG A 305 11.93 -12.85 -7.54
N PHE A 306 12.79 -12.35 -8.41
CA PHE A 306 13.03 -10.92 -8.51
C PHE A 306 11.97 -10.28 -9.41
N VAL A 307 11.22 -9.32 -8.86
CA VAL A 307 10.34 -8.40 -9.58
C VAL A 307 11.08 -7.11 -9.95
N SER A 308 12.19 -6.85 -9.29
CA SER A 308 13.09 -5.74 -9.59
C SER A 308 14.53 -6.17 -9.27
N VAL A 309 15.33 -6.33 -10.32
CA VAL A 309 16.75 -6.69 -10.17
C VAL A 309 17.53 -5.41 -9.89
N PRO A 310 18.32 -5.33 -8.81
CA PRO A 310 19.15 -4.16 -8.53
C PRO A 310 20.07 -3.82 -9.70
N ALA A 311 20.14 -2.54 -10.08
CA ALA A 311 21.01 -2.06 -11.14
C ALA A 311 21.96 -0.98 -10.60
N ASN A 312 23.23 -1.03 -11.03
CA ASN A 312 24.20 0.01 -10.73
C ASN A 312 24.28 0.99 -11.91
N VAL A 313 24.00 2.26 -11.66
CA VAL A 313 24.04 3.34 -12.64
C VAL A 313 24.93 4.44 -12.09
N ASP A 314 26.07 4.69 -12.74
CA ASP A 314 27.07 5.68 -12.34
C ASP A 314 27.46 5.56 -10.84
N ASN A 315 27.77 4.34 -10.41
CA ASN A 315 28.07 3.96 -9.01
C ASN A 315 26.93 4.15 -8.02
N THR A 316 25.71 4.34 -8.49
CA THR A 316 24.51 4.41 -7.64
C THR A 316 23.66 3.17 -7.83
N TRP A 317 23.37 2.46 -6.75
CA TRP A 317 22.47 1.32 -6.77
C TRP A 317 21.01 1.78 -6.78
N ILE A 318 20.28 1.37 -7.79
CA ILE A 318 18.85 1.64 -7.93
C ILE A 318 18.05 0.36 -8.04
N ASN A 319 16.82 0.38 -7.54
CA ASN A 319 15.81 -0.64 -7.82
C ASN A 319 14.39 -0.07 -7.68
N ALA A 320 13.41 -0.76 -8.23
CA ALA A 320 12.02 -0.53 -7.87
C ALA A 320 11.72 -1.28 -6.57
N SER A 321 11.15 -0.59 -5.60
CA SER A 321 10.86 -1.20 -4.30
C SER A 321 9.63 -2.10 -4.39
N GLY A 322 9.76 -3.37 -4.02
CA GLY A 322 8.61 -4.25 -3.81
C GLY A 322 7.73 -3.72 -2.68
N ARG A 323 6.42 -3.88 -2.82
CA ARG A 323 5.44 -3.36 -1.87
C ARG A 323 4.42 -4.41 -1.46
N ASP A 324 3.49 -4.77 -2.33
CA ASP A 324 2.40 -5.66 -2.01
C ASP A 324 2.70 -7.08 -2.51
N GLY A 325 2.17 -8.08 -1.80
CA GLY A 325 2.23 -9.50 -2.20
C GLY A 325 0.91 -10.18 -1.85
N PHE A 326 0.23 -10.75 -2.83
CA PHE A 326 -1.06 -11.41 -2.67
C PHE A 326 -1.09 -12.75 -3.42
N VAL A 327 -1.88 -13.68 -2.92
CA VAL A 327 -2.23 -14.90 -3.63
C VAL A 327 -3.69 -14.82 -4.03
N THR A 328 -3.96 -14.93 -5.32
CA THR A 328 -5.31 -14.92 -5.90
C THR A 328 -5.56 -16.22 -6.65
N ASP A 329 -6.77 -16.44 -7.14
CA ASP A 329 -7.12 -17.59 -7.99
C ASP A 329 -6.31 -17.62 -9.31
N TYR A 330 -5.77 -16.47 -9.72
CA TYR A 330 -4.99 -16.34 -10.96
C TYR A 330 -3.50 -16.58 -10.78
N GLY A 331 -3.02 -16.60 -9.53
CA GLY A 331 -1.63 -16.82 -9.17
C GLY A 331 -1.15 -15.90 -8.04
N VAL A 332 0.15 -15.68 -8.00
CA VAL A 332 0.81 -14.84 -6.99
C VAL A 332 1.13 -13.48 -7.60
N THR A 333 0.54 -12.44 -7.05
CA THR A 333 0.69 -11.06 -7.50
C THR A 333 1.65 -10.31 -6.58
N PHE A 334 2.65 -9.65 -7.17
CA PHE A 334 3.51 -8.70 -6.47
C PHE A 334 3.44 -7.34 -7.14
N THR A 335 3.61 -6.28 -6.35
CA THR A 335 3.71 -4.93 -6.89
C THR A 335 5.02 -4.28 -6.55
N THR A 336 5.39 -3.30 -7.38
CA THR A 336 6.51 -2.42 -7.14
C THR A 336 6.06 -0.97 -7.19
N ILE A 337 6.74 -0.15 -6.43
CA ILE A 337 6.57 1.29 -6.45
C ILE A 337 7.85 1.94 -6.98
N ASN A 338 7.89 3.24 -7.03
CA ASN A 338 8.97 4.11 -7.50
C ASN A 338 10.37 3.46 -7.53
N THR A 339 11.20 3.94 -8.43
CA THR A 339 12.65 3.67 -8.40
C THR A 339 13.28 4.48 -7.27
N PHE A 340 14.08 3.81 -6.45
CA PHE A 340 14.81 4.41 -5.35
C PHE A 340 16.32 4.33 -5.57
N ASN A 341 17.04 5.39 -5.19
CA ASN A 341 18.44 5.29 -4.84
C ASN A 341 18.53 4.59 -3.48
N ARG A 342 19.13 3.42 -3.44
CA ARG A 342 19.16 2.58 -2.25
C ARG A 342 20.17 3.02 -1.20
N GLU A 343 21.11 3.90 -1.55
CA GLU A 343 22.10 4.41 -0.59
C GLU A 343 21.50 5.48 0.33
N ASN A 344 20.62 6.31 -0.20
CA ASN A 344 20.07 7.46 0.54
C ASN A 344 18.56 7.65 0.41
N TRP A 345 17.86 6.76 -0.31
CA TRP A 345 16.41 6.80 -0.53
C TRP A 345 15.90 8.10 -1.18
N GLN A 346 16.76 8.80 -1.93
CA GLN A 346 16.38 10.03 -2.58
C GLN A 346 15.57 9.81 -3.86
N LEU A 347 14.66 10.74 -4.11
CA LEU A 347 13.91 10.86 -5.35
C LEU A 347 14.12 12.27 -5.91
N PRO A 348 14.05 12.47 -7.23
CA PRO A 348 14.04 11.46 -8.28
C PRO A 348 15.41 10.79 -8.47
N THR A 349 15.41 9.57 -9.00
CA THR A 349 16.63 8.87 -9.41
C THR A 349 17.08 9.29 -10.81
N PRO A 350 18.36 9.07 -11.19
CA PRO A 350 18.84 9.40 -12.54
C PRO A 350 18.06 8.71 -13.66
N LEU A 351 17.67 7.46 -13.45
CA LEU A 351 16.87 6.66 -14.36
C LEU A 351 15.68 6.03 -13.65
N GLU A 352 14.63 5.73 -14.41
CA GLU A 352 13.57 4.85 -13.94
C GLU A 352 13.96 3.39 -14.15
N HIS A 353 13.80 2.59 -13.11
CA HIS A 353 13.92 1.14 -13.23
C HIS A 353 12.76 0.59 -14.09
N PRO A 354 13.00 -0.35 -15.04
CA PRO A 354 11.94 -0.88 -15.90
C PRO A 354 10.80 -1.57 -15.14
N SER A 355 11.08 -2.02 -13.93
CA SER A 355 10.10 -2.66 -13.04
C SER A 355 9.39 -1.69 -12.10
N ASN A 356 9.58 -0.36 -12.18
CA ASN A 356 8.88 0.55 -11.29
C ASN A 356 7.38 0.60 -11.60
N ASN A 357 6.58 0.89 -10.57
CA ASN A 357 5.13 1.09 -10.67
C ASN A 357 4.44 -0.06 -11.43
N SER A 358 4.78 -1.29 -11.10
CA SER A 358 4.34 -2.46 -11.86
C SER A 358 3.59 -3.48 -11.01
N ILE A 359 2.70 -4.21 -11.67
CA ILE A 359 2.07 -5.44 -11.18
C ILE A 359 2.71 -6.61 -11.89
N PHE A 360 3.14 -7.62 -11.15
CA PHE A 360 3.71 -8.86 -11.65
C PHE A 360 2.81 -10.01 -11.26
N LEU A 361 2.47 -10.88 -12.20
CA LEU A 361 1.79 -12.14 -11.92
C LEU A 361 2.71 -13.32 -12.19
N PHE A 362 2.72 -14.26 -11.24
CA PHE A 362 3.39 -15.54 -11.32
C PHE A 362 2.39 -16.68 -11.10
N GLY A 363 2.68 -17.86 -11.63
CA GLY A 363 2.02 -19.09 -11.22
C GLY A 363 2.35 -19.46 -9.77
N LEU A 364 1.59 -20.37 -9.18
CA LEU A 364 1.92 -20.92 -7.85
C LEU A 364 3.27 -21.67 -7.85
N ASP A 365 3.72 -22.15 -8.99
CA ASP A 365 5.04 -22.75 -9.23
C ASP A 365 6.16 -21.72 -9.42
N GLY A 366 5.82 -20.42 -9.42
CA GLY A 366 6.76 -19.33 -9.65
C GLY A 366 7.07 -19.06 -11.11
N GLU A 367 6.29 -19.62 -12.06
CA GLU A 367 6.41 -19.27 -13.48
C GLU A 367 5.92 -17.82 -13.68
N PHE A 368 6.73 -17.00 -14.35
CA PHE A 368 6.36 -15.63 -14.71
C PHE A 368 5.29 -15.63 -15.80
N LYS A 369 4.20 -14.90 -15.56
CA LYS A 369 3.10 -14.78 -16.53
C LYS A 369 3.14 -13.46 -17.28
N TYR A 370 3.13 -12.33 -16.55
CA TYR A 370 3.22 -11.00 -17.16
C TYR A 370 3.67 -9.93 -16.15
N GLN A 371 4.06 -8.79 -16.69
CA GLN A 371 4.22 -7.50 -16.01
C GLN A 371 3.29 -6.48 -16.63
N PHE A 372 2.47 -5.82 -15.82
CA PHE A 372 1.75 -4.59 -16.18
C PHE A 372 2.47 -3.41 -15.53
N LYS A 373 2.73 -2.33 -16.29
CA LYS A 373 3.39 -1.13 -15.79
C LYS A 373 2.44 0.07 -15.83
N ALA A 374 2.26 0.74 -14.70
CA ALA A 374 1.54 2.01 -14.61
C ALA A 374 2.49 3.20 -14.79
N GLU A 375 1.96 4.33 -15.26
CA GLU A 375 2.72 5.58 -15.43
C GLU A 375 2.99 6.33 -14.12
N GLY A 376 2.18 6.11 -13.08
CA GLY A 376 2.35 6.68 -11.74
C GLY A 376 2.43 5.61 -10.67
N THR A 377 2.83 6.01 -9.46
CA THR A 377 2.90 5.08 -8.32
C THR A 377 1.52 4.57 -7.96
N MET A 378 1.38 3.27 -7.83
CA MET A 378 0.16 2.65 -7.29
C MET A 378 0.19 2.76 -5.77
N GLU A 379 -0.56 3.69 -5.20
CA GLU A 379 -0.51 4.03 -3.77
C GLU A 379 -1.29 3.05 -2.89
N GLU A 380 -2.40 2.52 -3.36
CA GLU A 380 -3.19 1.47 -2.74
C GLU A 380 -3.83 0.59 -3.81
N LEU A 381 -4.11 -0.66 -3.45
CA LEU A 381 -4.76 -1.66 -4.29
C LEU A 381 -5.97 -2.24 -3.59
N ALA A 382 -7.00 -2.56 -4.37
CA ALA A 382 -8.16 -3.32 -3.93
C ALA A 382 -8.55 -4.36 -4.99
N PHE A 383 -9.10 -5.47 -4.56
CA PHE A 383 -9.38 -6.63 -5.41
C PHE A 383 -10.86 -6.99 -5.40
N ALA A 384 -11.39 -7.33 -6.57
CA ALA A 384 -12.71 -7.92 -6.72
C ALA A 384 -12.68 -8.93 -7.89
N ASP A 385 -12.84 -10.21 -7.58
CA ASP A 385 -12.70 -11.33 -8.55
C ASP A 385 -11.37 -11.21 -9.33
N ASN A 386 -11.43 -11.03 -10.63
CA ASN A 386 -10.27 -10.88 -11.51
C ASN A 386 -9.79 -9.43 -11.67
N LEU A 387 -10.42 -8.47 -11.03
CA LEU A 387 -10.06 -7.05 -11.15
C LEU A 387 -9.16 -6.62 -9.99
N VAL A 388 -8.15 -5.83 -10.31
CA VAL A 388 -7.41 -5.04 -9.34
C VAL A 388 -7.60 -3.55 -9.64
N ALA A 389 -8.13 -2.84 -8.65
CA ALA A 389 -8.26 -1.40 -8.65
C ALA A 389 -7.02 -0.77 -8.02
N CYS A 390 -6.44 0.23 -8.68
CA CYS A 390 -5.22 0.90 -8.25
C CYS A 390 -5.48 2.41 -8.09
N ALA A 391 -5.16 2.96 -6.93
CA ALA A 391 -5.03 4.40 -6.74
C ALA A 391 -3.70 4.84 -7.36
N VAL A 392 -3.74 5.56 -8.48
CA VAL A 392 -2.53 5.99 -9.16
C VAL A 392 -2.15 7.39 -8.70
N GLY A 393 -0.98 7.45 -8.09
CA GLY A 393 -0.39 8.63 -7.52
C GLY A 393 0.69 9.27 -8.41
N ARG A 394 1.66 9.89 -7.76
CA ARG A 394 2.69 10.70 -8.41
C ARG A 394 3.76 9.86 -9.10
N ASN A 395 4.25 10.36 -10.25
CA ASN A 395 5.57 10.02 -10.75
C ASN A 395 6.50 11.22 -10.58
N VAL A 396 7.30 11.21 -9.52
CA VAL A 396 8.17 12.35 -9.15
C VAL A 396 9.29 12.60 -10.15
N ARG A 397 9.59 11.67 -11.04
CA ARG A 397 10.62 11.80 -12.04
C ARG A 397 10.12 12.41 -13.34
N THR A 398 9.00 11.93 -13.85
CA THR A 398 8.46 12.36 -15.15
C THR A 398 7.53 13.56 -15.04
N HIS A 399 7.02 13.85 -13.84
CA HIS A 399 5.95 14.83 -13.62
C HIS A 399 4.76 14.63 -14.57
N ASN A 400 4.46 13.36 -14.89
CA ASN A 400 3.31 13.03 -15.72
C ASN A 400 2.01 13.16 -14.92
N TYR A 401 1.46 14.35 -14.87
CA TYR A 401 0.23 14.63 -14.12
C TYR A 401 -1.01 13.93 -14.72
N ALA A 402 -0.96 13.57 -16.01
CA ALA A 402 -2.05 12.83 -16.65
C ALA A 402 -2.15 11.37 -16.18
N ALA A 403 -1.15 10.88 -15.45
CA ALA A 403 -1.17 9.55 -14.85
C ALA A 403 -1.97 9.47 -13.55
N HIS A 404 -2.36 10.60 -12.95
CA HIS A 404 -3.15 10.60 -11.71
C HIS A 404 -4.55 10.03 -11.95
N GLY A 405 -5.00 9.17 -11.07
CA GLY A 405 -6.37 8.66 -11.19
C GLY A 405 -6.62 7.30 -10.57
N MET A 406 -7.66 6.67 -11.06
CA MET A 406 -8.04 5.30 -10.76
C MET A 406 -7.80 4.43 -12.00
N LEU A 407 -7.14 3.30 -11.79
CA LEU A 407 -6.82 2.32 -12.82
C LEU A 407 -7.43 0.97 -12.45
N LEU A 408 -8.09 0.29 -13.39
CA LEU A 408 -8.51 -1.09 -13.28
C LEU A 408 -7.68 -1.97 -14.22
N VAL A 409 -7.13 -3.04 -13.69
CA VAL A 409 -6.38 -4.06 -14.44
C VAL A 409 -7.04 -5.42 -14.24
N ASP A 410 -7.17 -6.18 -15.33
CA ASP A 410 -7.63 -7.56 -15.27
C ASP A 410 -6.44 -8.49 -14.97
N LEU A 411 -6.52 -9.23 -13.89
CA LEU A 411 -5.47 -10.19 -13.49
C LEU A 411 -5.36 -11.40 -14.42
N LYS A 412 -6.38 -11.72 -15.21
CA LYS A 412 -6.34 -12.86 -16.14
C LYS A 412 -5.35 -12.65 -17.28
N ASP A 413 -5.30 -11.43 -17.80
CA ASP A 413 -4.54 -11.11 -19.01
C ASP A 413 -3.56 -9.93 -18.83
N GLY A 414 -3.51 -9.33 -17.65
CA GLY A 414 -2.64 -8.19 -17.34
C GLY A 414 -2.97 -6.93 -18.11
N LYS A 415 -4.20 -6.75 -18.55
CA LYS A 415 -4.60 -5.59 -19.37
C LYS A 415 -5.36 -4.56 -18.57
N GLU A 416 -5.11 -3.31 -18.90
CA GLU A 416 -5.97 -2.21 -18.48
C GLU A 416 -7.37 -2.38 -19.02
N LYS A 417 -8.36 -2.28 -18.12
CA LYS A 417 -9.79 -2.29 -18.47
C LYS A 417 -10.40 -0.90 -18.42
N LEU A 418 -9.92 -0.06 -17.51
CA LEU A 418 -10.49 1.26 -17.29
C LEU A 418 -9.45 2.16 -16.64
N PHE A 419 -9.41 3.42 -17.05
CA PHE A 419 -8.68 4.48 -16.37
C PHE A 419 -9.55 5.72 -16.25
N HIS A 420 -9.69 6.24 -15.03
CA HIS A 420 -10.33 7.53 -14.76
C HIS A 420 -9.29 8.52 -14.24
N HIS A 421 -9.08 9.58 -15.01
CA HIS A 421 -8.14 10.64 -14.65
C HIS A 421 -8.71 11.53 -13.54
N THR A 422 -7.82 11.96 -12.62
CA THR A 422 -8.06 13.00 -11.63
C THR A 422 -7.00 14.09 -11.73
N GLU A 423 -7.29 15.32 -11.31
CA GLU A 423 -6.30 16.40 -11.34
C GLU A 423 -5.13 16.14 -10.39
N GLY A 424 -5.42 15.71 -9.17
CA GLY A 424 -4.44 15.32 -8.16
C GLY A 424 -4.25 13.82 -8.09
N PRO A 425 -3.18 13.34 -7.42
CA PRO A 425 -2.91 11.92 -7.24
C PRO A 425 -3.96 11.27 -6.34
N CYS A 426 -4.38 10.04 -6.68
CA CYS A 426 -5.19 9.21 -5.78
C CYS A 426 -4.31 8.55 -4.72
N GLN A 427 -4.80 8.48 -3.47
CA GLN A 427 -4.06 7.99 -2.31
C GLN A 427 -4.66 6.74 -1.67
N ALA A 428 -5.97 6.57 -1.79
CA ALA A 428 -6.70 5.43 -1.27
C ALA A 428 -7.74 4.98 -2.30
N ILE A 429 -8.06 3.69 -2.30
CA ILE A 429 -9.01 3.09 -3.23
C ILE A 429 -9.68 1.88 -2.60
N ASP A 430 -10.92 1.64 -3.00
CA ASP A 430 -11.56 0.35 -2.80
C ASP A 430 -12.56 0.08 -3.93
N ILE A 431 -12.94 -1.18 -4.10
CA ILE A 431 -13.82 -1.67 -5.14
C ILE A 431 -14.96 -2.47 -4.50
N SER A 432 -16.19 -2.34 -5.04
CA SER A 432 -17.31 -3.17 -4.59
C SER A 432 -17.03 -4.65 -4.86
N ALA A 433 -17.57 -5.53 -4.03
CA ALA A 433 -17.30 -6.97 -4.13
C ALA A 433 -17.68 -7.59 -5.50
N ASP A 434 -18.66 -6.99 -6.19
CA ASP A 434 -19.10 -7.40 -7.52
C ASP A 434 -18.33 -6.70 -8.66
N GLY A 435 -17.35 -5.86 -8.33
CA GLY A 435 -16.54 -5.11 -9.29
C GLY A 435 -17.31 -4.00 -10.03
N SER A 436 -18.57 -3.73 -9.70
CA SER A 436 -19.41 -2.77 -10.42
C SER A 436 -19.09 -1.31 -10.14
N LYS A 437 -18.51 -1.02 -8.97
CA LYS A 437 -18.19 0.32 -8.50
C LYS A 437 -16.81 0.39 -7.89
N VAL A 438 -16.18 1.54 -8.06
CA VAL A 438 -14.89 1.84 -7.42
C VAL A 438 -14.93 3.24 -6.82
N ALA A 439 -14.27 3.41 -5.69
CA ALA A 439 -14.11 4.72 -5.08
C ALA A 439 -12.64 4.98 -4.74
N ALA A 440 -12.16 6.19 -5.02
CA ALA A 440 -10.80 6.62 -4.69
C ALA A 440 -10.79 8.01 -4.05
N VAL A 441 -9.79 8.25 -3.21
CA VAL A 441 -9.55 9.55 -2.59
C VAL A 441 -8.40 10.27 -3.28
N GLU A 442 -8.72 11.39 -3.92
CA GLU A 442 -7.78 12.33 -4.52
C GLU A 442 -7.20 13.25 -3.44
N ALA A 443 -5.93 13.63 -3.57
CA ALA A 443 -5.28 14.60 -2.68
C ALA A 443 -4.62 15.74 -3.47
N PRO A 444 -4.63 17.00 -2.92
CA PRO A 444 -3.98 18.13 -3.57
C PRO A 444 -2.45 18.03 -3.45
N VAL A 445 -1.75 18.41 -4.53
CA VAL A 445 -0.29 18.49 -4.57
C VAL A 445 0.19 19.82 -5.16
N LEU A 446 1.33 20.33 -4.68
CA LEU A 446 1.99 21.52 -5.18
C LEU A 446 3.08 21.13 -6.17
N THR A 447 2.92 21.53 -7.44
CA THR A 447 3.92 21.28 -8.47
C THR A 447 5.18 22.16 -8.28
N PRO A 448 6.31 21.80 -8.89
CA PRO A 448 7.52 22.64 -8.87
C PRO A 448 7.29 24.06 -9.44
N GLN A 449 6.29 24.22 -10.30
CA GLN A 449 5.91 25.51 -10.90
C GLN A 449 4.97 26.34 -10.00
N GLY A 450 4.66 25.85 -8.79
CA GLY A 450 3.81 26.56 -7.83
C GLY A 450 2.29 26.41 -8.08
N LYS A 451 1.87 25.52 -9.00
CA LYS A 451 0.46 25.23 -9.24
C LYS A 451 -0.01 24.13 -8.28
N ILE A 452 -1.19 24.30 -7.69
CA ILE A 452 -1.88 23.24 -6.95
C ILE A 452 -2.70 22.44 -7.97
N LEU A 453 -2.52 21.12 -7.96
CA LEU A 453 -3.31 20.17 -8.72
C LEU A 453 -4.19 19.37 -7.79
N GLY A 454 -5.47 19.23 -8.17
CA GLY A 454 -6.45 18.45 -7.45
C GLY A 454 -6.98 19.10 -6.17
N ALA A 455 -7.79 18.35 -5.47
CA ALA A 455 -8.37 18.72 -4.19
C ALA A 455 -8.52 17.46 -3.32
N TYR A 456 -8.84 17.63 -2.04
CA TYR A 456 -9.13 16.48 -1.19
C TYR A 456 -10.58 16.06 -1.41
N ARG A 457 -10.78 15.01 -2.23
CA ARG A 457 -12.11 14.55 -2.69
C ARG A 457 -12.19 13.04 -2.69
N LEU A 458 -13.38 12.54 -2.38
CA LEU A 458 -13.81 11.20 -2.75
C LEU A 458 -14.36 11.26 -4.16
N HIS A 459 -13.94 10.32 -5.01
CA HIS A 459 -14.54 10.05 -6.30
C HIS A 459 -15.16 8.65 -6.29
N ILE A 460 -16.31 8.49 -6.90
CA ILE A 460 -17.01 7.20 -7.04
C ILE A 460 -17.38 7.04 -8.51
N TRP A 461 -17.01 5.92 -9.11
CA TRP A 461 -17.27 5.61 -10.51
C TRP A 461 -17.98 4.27 -10.67
N GLU A 462 -18.82 4.17 -11.68
CA GLU A 462 -19.34 2.91 -12.21
C GLU A 462 -18.28 2.31 -13.13
N THR A 463 -17.93 1.04 -12.97
CA THR A 463 -16.92 0.39 -13.82
C THR A 463 -17.50 -0.09 -15.16
N GLY A 464 -18.80 -0.33 -15.21
CA GLY A 464 -19.46 -0.98 -16.34
C GLY A 464 -19.05 -2.46 -16.53
N LEU A 465 -18.26 -3.02 -15.60
CA LEU A 465 -17.72 -4.38 -15.68
C LEU A 465 -18.41 -5.37 -14.74
N GLY A 466 -19.08 -4.87 -13.69
CA GLY A 466 -19.82 -5.68 -12.74
C GLY A 466 -21.19 -6.11 -13.24
N GLY A 467 -21.69 -7.25 -12.76
CA GLY A 467 -23.09 -7.67 -12.97
C GLY A 467 -23.34 -8.74 -14.02
N LYS A 468 -22.34 -9.44 -14.52
CA LYS A 468 -22.58 -10.76 -15.11
C LYS A 468 -22.43 -11.83 -14.04
N GLY A 469 -23.31 -11.77 -13.04
CA GLY A 469 -23.61 -12.94 -12.22
C GLY A 469 -24.07 -14.04 -13.17
N ASN A 470 -23.54 -15.22 -13.04
CA ASN A 470 -24.02 -16.42 -13.69
C ASN A 470 -25.53 -16.55 -13.39
N ASP A 471 -26.38 -16.34 -14.41
CA ASP A 471 -27.69 -16.91 -14.46
C ASP A 471 -27.59 -18.42 -14.68
#